data_89e870d3863ac9f7035fe88e421dc433
#
_entry.id   89e870d3863ac9f7035fe88e421dc433
#
_cell.length_a   1.000
_cell.length_b   1.000
_cell.length_c   1.000
_cell.angle_alpha   90.00
_cell.angle_beta   90.00
_cell.angle_gamma   90.00
#
_symmetry.space_group_name_H-M   'P 1'
#
loop_
_entity.id
_entity.type
_entity.pdbx_description
1 polymer ?
#
loop_
_entity_poly.entity_id
_entity_poly.type
_entity_poly.pdbx_seq_one_letter_code
_entity_poly.pdbx_strand_id
1 'polypeptide(L)'
;MRLILKGLEGVPKVEHLFKKMLKCICVNGGESDMEWTKFNTHGESSNHAFEVMCNILFESWCKSEYNDHLKYFSFVNGSGGDGGVEAYATLESGEVIGVQSKWFPDKMNTNQFDQIEKSFNTAVKVRPEMIRYIVCIPRDLT
;
A
#
# COMPACT_ATOMS: atom_id res chain seq x y z
N MET A 1 -2.82 -1.62 10.57
CA MET A 1 -2.21 -1.12 9.31
C MET A 1 -2.90 0.16 8.92
N ARG A 2 -2.18 1.22 8.71
CA ARG A 2 -2.74 2.50 8.27
C ARG A 2 -2.28 2.85 6.86
N LEU A 3 -3.22 3.38 6.12
CA LEU A 3 -3.02 3.94 4.80
C LEU A 3 -2.70 5.44 4.96
N ILE A 4 -1.55 5.89 4.48
CA ILE A 4 -1.25 7.32 4.37
C ILE A 4 -1.63 7.72 2.95
N LEU A 5 -2.71 8.48 2.84
CA LEU A 5 -3.14 9.10 1.58
C LEU A 5 -2.61 10.54 1.57
N LYS A 6 -1.61 10.84 0.76
CA LYS A 6 -1.25 12.22 0.43
C LYS A 6 -1.95 12.60 -0.87
N GLY A 7 -2.76 13.64 -0.85
CA GLY A 7 -3.39 14.22 -2.04
C GLY A 7 -4.90 14.09 -2.17
N LEU A 8 -5.61 13.55 -1.16
CA LEU A 8 -7.06 13.43 -1.18
C LEU A 8 -7.66 13.77 0.18
N GLU A 9 -8.05 15.00 0.35
CA GLU A 9 -9.01 15.38 1.37
C GLU A 9 -10.39 14.84 0.94
N GLY A 10 -10.99 13.95 1.73
CA GLY A 10 -12.41 13.64 1.66
C GLY A 10 -12.88 12.29 1.14
N VAL A 11 -12.08 11.19 1.19
CA VAL A 11 -12.57 9.85 0.82
C VAL A 11 -12.58 8.88 2.01
N PRO A 12 -13.65 8.82 2.81
CA PRO A 12 -13.79 7.89 3.96
C PRO A 12 -13.87 6.40 3.57
N LYS A 13 -14.19 6.10 2.31
CA LYS A 13 -14.45 4.72 1.84
C LYS A 13 -13.20 3.81 1.79
N VAL A 14 -12.03 4.36 1.56
CA VAL A 14 -10.80 3.58 1.34
C VAL A 14 -10.32 2.91 2.63
N GLU A 15 -10.39 3.62 3.75
CA GLU A 15 -10.00 3.10 5.07
C GLU A 15 -10.88 1.92 5.52
N HIS A 16 -12.16 1.99 5.20
CA HIS A 16 -13.13 0.94 5.56
C HIS A 16 -12.94 -0.34 4.73
N LEU A 17 -12.64 -0.21 3.44
CA LEU A 17 -12.46 -1.35 2.54
C LEU A 17 -11.15 -2.11 2.86
N PHE A 18 -10.07 -1.40 3.14
CA PHE A 18 -8.80 -2.00 3.54
C PHE A 18 -8.90 -2.70 4.90
N LYS A 19 -9.62 -2.10 5.87
CA LYS A 19 -9.97 -2.76 7.14
C LYS A 19 -10.84 -4.00 6.91
N LYS A 20 -11.76 -3.97 5.97
CA LYS A 20 -12.64 -5.09 5.62
C LYS A 20 -11.87 -6.21 4.92
N MET A 21 -10.91 -5.90 4.06
CA MET A 21 -10.05 -6.88 3.39
C MET A 21 -9.07 -7.54 4.37
N LEU A 22 -8.48 -6.79 5.28
CA LEU A 22 -7.67 -7.35 6.37
C LEU A 22 -8.49 -8.27 7.29
N LYS A 23 -9.76 -7.94 7.57
CA LYS A 23 -10.67 -8.83 8.28
C LYS A 23 -10.93 -10.14 7.54
N CYS A 24 -10.95 -10.15 6.21
CA CYS A 24 -11.11 -11.39 5.42
C CYS A 24 -9.88 -12.29 5.44
N ILE A 25 -8.69 -11.74 5.67
CA ILE A 25 -7.44 -12.52 5.78
C ILE A 25 -7.24 -13.02 7.22
N CYS A 26 -7.72 -12.28 8.22
CA CYS A 26 -7.78 -12.70 9.62
C CYS A 26 -9.07 -13.49 9.89
N VAL A 27 -9.26 -14.64 9.22
CA VAL A 27 -10.39 -15.53 9.49
C VAL A 27 -10.15 -16.22 10.83
N ASN A 28 -10.65 -15.63 11.87
CA ASN A 28 -11.34 -16.21 13.02
C ASN A 28 -11.41 -15.22 14.19
N GLY A 29 -12.55 -14.56 14.31
CA GLY A 29 -13.07 -14.11 15.60
C GLY A 29 -12.40 -12.91 16.25
N GLY A 30 -13.13 -11.79 16.30
CA GLY A 30 -12.86 -10.66 17.18
C GLY A 30 -12.15 -9.48 16.50
N GLU A 31 -12.52 -8.29 16.93
CA GLU A 31 -11.78 -7.06 16.69
C GLU A 31 -10.43 -7.12 17.42
N SER A 32 -9.47 -7.86 16.88
CA SER A 32 -8.10 -7.83 17.39
C SER A 32 -7.22 -7.09 16.40
N ASP A 33 -6.56 -6.06 16.89
CA ASP A 33 -5.44 -5.44 16.18
C ASP A 33 -4.46 -6.54 15.80
N MET A 34 -3.96 -6.47 14.56
CA MET A 34 -3.01 -7.46 14.07
C MET A 34 -1.71 -7.36 14.87
N GLU A 35 -1.34 -8.43 15.57
CA GLU A 35 -0.05 -8.51 16.25
C GLU A 35 1.08 -8.73 15.22
N TRP A 36 1.69 -7.67 14.76
CA TRP A 36 2.76 -7.72 13.76
C TRP A 36 3.98 -8.52 14.19
N THR A 37 4.21 -8.70 15.49
CA THR A 37 5.24 -9.58 16.04
C THR A 37 5.01 -11.06 15.71
N LYS A 38 3.78 -11.43 15.42
CA LYS A 38 3.37 -12.79 15.02
C LYS A 38 3.14 -12.94 13.52
N PHE A 39 3.54 -11.93 12.74
CA PHE A 39 3.41 -11.98 11.28
C PHE A 39 4.20 -13.14 10.71
N ASN A 40 3.51 -14.09 10.08
CA ASN A 40 4.16 -15.26 9.47
C ASN A 40 4.79 -14.89 8.14
N THR A 41 6.11 -14.98 8.08
CA THR A 41 6.90 -14.65 6.88
C THR A 41 7.15 -15.83 5.96
N HIS A 42 6.77 -17.05 6.38
CA HIS A 42 7.03 -18.28 5.64
C HIS A 42 8.50 -18.47 5.24
N GLY A 43 9.43 -18.02 6.08
CA GLY A 43 10.88 -18.11 5.84
C GLY A 43 11.48 -16.92 5.08
N GLU A 44 10.65 -15.99 4.60
CA GLU A 44 11.10 -14.75 3.97
C GLU A 44 11.43 -13.66 5.02
N SER A 45 12.10 -12.60 4.61
CA SER A 45 12.24 -11.42 5.46
C SER A 45 10.87 -10.76 5.72
N SER A 46 10.70 -10.16 6.89
CA SER A 46 9.44 -9.47 7.23
C SER A 46 9.12 -8.36 6.23
N ASN A 47 10.13 -7.64 5.76
CA ASN A 47 9.97 -6.60 4.75
C ASN A 47 9.41 -7.16 3.44
N HIS A 48 9.99 -8.24 2.92
CA HIS A 48 9.55 -8.86 1.67
C HIS A 48 8.15 -9.48 1.81
N ALA A 49 7.89 -10.24 2.88
CA ALA A 49 6.59 -10.84 3.12
C ALA A 49 5.48 -9.77 3.27
N PHE A 50 5.78 -8.64 3.91
CA PHE A 50 4.86 -7.52 4.04
C PHE A 50 4.58 -6.85 2.69
N GLU A 51 5.62 -6.63 1.88
CA GLU A 51 5.50 -6.10 0.52
C GLU A 51 4.58 -6.96 -0.34
N VAL A 52 4.82 -8.27 -0.38
CA VAL A 52 4.01 -9.22 -1.15
C VAL A 52 2.54 -9.17 -0.71
N MET A 53 2.29 -9.18 0.60
CA MET A 53 0.94 -9.07 1.15
C MET A 53 0.27 -7.75 0.72
N CYS A 54 0.96 -6.62 0.85
CA CYS A 54 0.42 -5.31 0.47
C CYS A 54 0.10 -5.24 -1.02
N ASN A 55 0.95 -5.81 -1.86
CA ASN A 55 0.74 -5.84 -3.31
C ASN A 55 -0.49 -6.67 -3.70
N ILE A 56 -0.69 -7.83 -3.09
CA ILE A 56 -1.88 -8.68 -3.32
C ILE A 56 -3.15 -7.94 -2.88
N LEU A 57 -3.13 -7.30 -1.72
CA LEU A 57 -4.26 -6.54 -1.20
C LEU A 57 -4.59 -5.34 -2.09
N PHE A 58 -3.57 -4.63 -2.53
CA PHE A 58 -3.72 -3.49 -3.42
C PHE A 58 -4.31 -3.90 -4.78
N GLU A 59 -3.84 -4.99 -5.39
CA GLU A 59 -4.40 -5.50 -6.63
C GLU A 59 -5.88 -5.86 -6.47
N SER A 60 -6.23 -6.59 -5.42
CA SER A 60 -7.59 -6.97 -5.12
C SER A 60 -8.49 -5.75 -4.90
N TRP A 61 -7.99 -4.75 -4.17
CA TRP A 61 -8.71 -3.50 -3.96
C TRP A 61 -8.91 -2.72 -5.24
N CYS A 62 -7.89 -2.59 -6.09
CA CYS A 62 -8.02 -1.91 -7.39
C CYS A 62 -9.07 -2.57 -8.28
N LYS A 63 -9.08 -3.90 -8.33
CA LYS A 63 -10.08 -4.67 -9.08
C LYS A 63 -11.50 -4.44 -8.55
N SER A 64 -11.67 -4.33 -7.24
CA SER A 64 -12.97 -4.08 -6.62
C SER A 64 -13.44 -2.63 -6.77
N GLU A 65 -12.54 -1.67 -6.59
CA GLU A 65 -12.89 -0.24 -6.58
C GLU A 65 -13.09 0.32 -7.97
N TYR A 66 -12.24 -0.08 -8.92
CA TYR A 66 -12.25 0.50 -10.27
C TYR A 66 -12.90 -0.41 -11.31
N ASN A 67 -13.02 -1.72 -11.04
CA ASN A 67 -13.69 -2.70 -11.89
C ASN A 67 -13.44 -2.45 -13.40
N ASP A 68 -14.50 -2.08 -14.15
CA ASP A 68 -14.45 -1.88 -15.60
C ASP A 68 -13.57 -0.67 -16.04
N HIS A 69 -13.19 0.19 -15.10
CA HIS A 69 -12.30 1.32 -15.35
C HIS A 69 -10.81 0.97 -15.20
N LEU A 70 -10.50 -0.22 -14.69
CA LEU A 70 -9.13 -0.70 -14.54
C LEU A 70 -8.61 -1.21 -15.88
N LYS A 71 -7.61 -0.52 -16.44
CA LYS A 71 -6.99 -0.91 -17.70
C LYS A 71 -5.98 -2.03 -17.52
N TYR A 72 -5.03 -1.85 -16.62
CA TYR A 72 -4.06 -2.88 -16.24
C TYR A 72 -3.46 -2.63 -14.86
N PHE A 73 -2.88 -3.66 -14.31
CA PHE A 73 -2.15 -3.66 -13.05
C PHE A 73 -0.71 -4.13 -13.29
N SER A 74 0.27 -3.48 -12.65
CA SER A 74 1.69 -3.81 -12.79
C SER A 74 2.39 -3.89 -11.45
N PHE A 75 3.20 -4.93 -11.28
CA PHE A 75 4.22 -5.00 -10.24
C PHE A 75 5.52 -4.40 -10.77
N VAL A 76 6.25 -3.69 -9.92
CA VAL A 76 7.55 -3.10 -10.27
C VAL A 76 8.66 -3.95 -9.67
N ASN A 77 9.51 -4.53 -10.51
CA ASN A 77 10.69 -5.25 -10.05
C ASN A 77 11.76 -4.27 -9.59
N GLY A 78 12.14 -4.35 -8.30
CA GLY A 78 13.05 -3.42 -7.64
C GLY A 78 14.51 -3.44 -8.08
N SER A 79 14.91 -4.23 -9.08
CA SER A 79 16.31 -4.37 -9.50
C SER A 79 16.92 -3.14 -10.21
N GLY A 80 16.12 -2.11 -10.47
CA GLY A 80 16.58 -0.87 -11.12
C GLY A 80 16.04 0.41 -10.49
N GLY A 81 15.51 0.30 -9.26
CA GLY A 81 14.73 1.36 -8.64
C GLY A 81 13.25 1.25 -9.02
N ASP A 82 12.41 1.24 -8.01
CA ASP A 82 10.96 1.03 -8.14
C ASP A 82 10.19 2.27 -8.62
N GLY A 83 10.89 3.37 -8.90
CA GLY A 83 10.25 4.65 -9.23
C GLY A 83 9.32 5.16 -8.13
N GLY A 84 9.60 4.80 -6.88
CA GLY A 84 8.84 5.20 -5.69
C GLY A 84 7.55 4.40 -5.45
N VAL A 85 7.28 3.34 -6.21
CA VAL A 85 6.14 2.43 -6.04
C VAL A 85 6.55 0.98 -6.26
N GLU A 86 5.93 0.05 -5.54
CA GLU A 86 6.13 -1.39 -5.70
C GLU A 86 5.13 -1.99 -6.69
N ALA A 87 3.96 -1.38 -6.78
CA ALA A 87 2.95 -1.72 -7.77
C ALA A 87 2.12 -0.49 -8.12
N TYR A 88 1.48 -0.51 -9.27
CA TYR A 88 0.54 0.52 -9.68
C TYR A 88 -0.57 -0.04 -10.57
N ALA A 89 -1.69 0.64 -10.54
CA ALA A 89 -2.81 0.41 -11.43
C ALA A 89 -2.96 1.60 -12.38
N THR A 90 -3.23 1.33 -13.65
CA THR A 90 -3.58 2.35 -14.64
C THR A 90 -5.04 2.19 -15.00
N LEU A 91 -5.77 3.29 -14.96
CA LEU A 91 -7.17 3.35 -15.35
C LEU A 91 -7.32 3.57 -16.86
N GLU A 92 -8.50 3.31 -17.39
CA GLU A 92 -8.83 3.58 -18.80
C GLU A 92 -8.67 5.08 -19.16
N SER A 93 -8.83 5.97 -18.19
CA SER A 93 -8.54 7.41 -18.33
C SER A 93 -7.06 7.75 -18.49
N GLY A 94 -6.15 6.81 -18.21
CA GLY A 94 -4.71 7.05 -18.15
C GLY A 94 -4.20 7.45 -16.75
N GLU A 95 -5.10 7.72 -15.80
CA GLU A 95 -4.74 8.02 -14.42
C GLU A 95 -4.11 6.81 -13.73
N VAL A 96 -3.19 7.08 -12.80
CA VAL A 96 -2.41 6.05 -12.10
C VAL A 96 -2.66 6.09 -10.61
N ILE A 97 -2.79 4.92 -10.01
CA ILE A 97 -2.80 4.71 -8.56
C ILE A 97 -1.58 3.88 -8.20
N GLY A 98 -0.73 4.36 -7.30
CA GLY A 98 0.48 3.67 -6.86
C GLY A 98 0.42 3.21 -5.42
N VAL A 99 1.14 2.14 -5.09
CA VAL A 99 1.34 1.64 -3.73
C VAL A 99 2.82 1.49 -3.41
N GLN A 100 3.17 1.84 -2.19
CA GLN A 100 4.47 1.60 -1.56
C GLN A 100 4.25 0.97 -0.20
N SER A 101 4.96 -0.09 0.13
CA SER A 101 5.00 -0.67 1.47
C SER A 101 6.30 -0.28 2.19
N LYS A 102 6.21 -0.13 3.51
CA LYS A 102 7.37 0.10 4.38
C LYS A 102 7.20 -0.68 5.66
N TRP A 103 8.14 -1.59 5.93
CA TRP A 103 8.16 -2.35 7.17
C TRP A 103 8.73 -1.50 8.31
N PHE A 104 7.88 -0.71 8.93
CA PHE A 104 8.18 0.12 10.10
C PHE A 104 7.29 -0.31 11.27
N PRO A 105 7.58 -1.46 11.92
CA PRO A 105 6.71 -2.00 12.98
C PRO A 105 6.75 -1.18 14.26
N ASP A 106 7.84 -0.43 14.47
CA ASP A 106 8.04 0.42 15.64
C ASP A 106 7.62 1.86 15.39
N LYS A 107 7.70 2.70 16.44
CA LYS A 107 7.38 4.14 16.31
C LYS A 107 8.28 4.79 15.25
N MET A 108 7.64 5.41 14.28
CA MET A 108 8.33 6.09 13.20
C MET A 108 9.10 7.31 13.69
N ASN A 109 10.32 7.45 13.21
CA ASN A 109 11.17 8.61 13.41
C ASN A 109 11.24 9.49 12.15
N THR A 110 11.92 10.62 12.24
CA THR A 110 12.06 11.57 11.13
C THR A 110 12.62 10.91 9.86
N ASN A 111 13.65 10.07 10.00
CA ASN A 111 14.27 9.40 8.84
C ASN A 111 13.29 8.49 8.08
N GLN A 112 12.35 7.85 8.78
CA GLN A 112 11.35 6.99 8.16
C GLN A 112 10.27 7.83 7.45
N PHE A 113 9.88 8.95 8.00
CA PHE A 113 9.02 9.92 7.31
C PHE A 113 9.70 10.47 6.05
N ASP A 114 10.98 10.83 6.13
CA ASP A 114 11.77 11.32 4.99
C ASP A 114 11.87 10.26 3.88
N GLN A 115 11.99 8.98 4.24
CA GLN A 115 11.97 7.88 3.27
C GLN A 115 10.63 7.79 2.52
N ILE A 116 9.51 7.95 3.23
CA ILE A 116 8.18 7.96 2.61
C ILE A 116 8.03 9.15 1.68
N GLU A 117 8.44 10.33 2.13
CA GLU A 117 8.37 11.55 1.33
C GLU A 117 9.25 11.47 0.08
N LYS A 118 10.47 10.94 0.21
CA LYS A 118 11.36 10.70 -0.93
C LYS A 118 10.74 9.74 -1.95
N SER A 119 10.15 8.64 -1.48
CA SER A 119 9.46 7.69 -2.36
C SER A 119 8.28 8.33 -3.08
N PHE A 120 7.48 9.12 -2.37
CA PHE A 120 6.36 9.87 -2.96
C PHE A 120 6.84 10.85 -4.04
N ASN A 121 7.85 11.66 -3.73
CA ASN A 121 8.38 12.65 -4.68
C ASN A 121 8.95 11.97 -5.94
N THR A 122 9.59 10.81 -5.78
CA THR A 122 10.05 10.00 -6.91
C THR A 122 8.86 9.46 -7.72
N ALA A 123 7.83 8.95 -7.06
CA ALA A 123 6.65 8.38 -7.70
C ALA A 123 5.92 9.40 -8.58
N VAL A 124 5.66 10.59 -8.07
CA VAL A 124 4.95 11.65 -8.82
C VAL A 124 5.81 12.24 -9.94
N LYS A 125 7.15 12.22 -9.80
CA LYS A 125 8.07 12.64 -10.85
C LYS A 125 8.12 11.65 -12.01
N VAL A 126 8.14 10.36 -11.70
CA VAL A 126 8.19 9.27 -12.70
C VAL A 126 6.84 9.06 -13.36
N ARG A 127 5.76 9.26 -12.60
CA ARG A 127 4.35 9.08 -13.05
C ARG A 127 3.54 10.33 -12.74
N PRO A 128 3.65 11.40 -13.55
CA PRO A 128 2.93 12.65 -13.31
C PRO A 128 1.40 12.50 -13.39
N GLU A 129 0.90 11.45 -14.04
CA GLU A 129 -0.50 11.06 -14.11
C GLU A 129 -1.04 10.39 -12.84
N MET A 130 -0.20 10.25 -11.81
CA MET A 130 -0.60 9.63 -10.55
C MET A 130 -1.57 10.52 -9.77
N ILE A 131 -2.79 10.01 -9.59
CA ILE A 131 -3.86 10.69 -8.83
C ILE A 131 -3.94 10.23 -7.38
N ARG A 132 -3.36 9.06 -7.06
CA ARG A 132 -3.42 8.49 -5.71
C ARG A 132 -2.15 7.72 -5.39
N TYR A 133 -1.57 8.01 -4.24
CA TYR A 133 -0.40 7.30 -3.72
C TYR A 133 -0.71 6.71 -2.35
N ILE A 134 -0.58 5.40 -2.24
CA ILE A 134 -0.93 4.62 -1.06
C ILE A 134 0.35 4.14 -0.39
N VAL A 135 0.51 4.44 0.88
CA VAL A 135 1.62 3.91 1.70
C VAL A 135 1.08 2.95 2.73
N CYS A 136 1.56 1.71 2.69
CA CYS A 136 1.24 0.68 3.66
C CYS A 136 2.34 0.59 4.72
N ILE A 137 1.96 0.68 5.99
CA ILE A 137 2.85 0.45 7.14
C ILE A 137 2.17 -0.48 8.15
N PRO A 138 2.93 -1.34 8.87
CA PRO A 138 2.36 -2.35 9.77
C PRO A 138 2.01 -1.78 11.15
N ARG A 139 1.38 -0.62 11.19
CA ARG A 139 0.97 0.02 12.46
C ARG A 139 -0.06 1.11 12.24
N ASP A 140 -0.77 1.48 13.30
CA ASP A 140 -1.58 2.68 13.32
C ASP A 140 -0.71 3.92 13.59
N LEU A 141 -0.95 5.00 12.85
CA LEU A 141 -0.40 6.31 13.15
C LEU A 141 -1.32 6.98 14.18
N THR A 142 -0.92 6.86 15.40
CA THR A 142 -1.55 7.59 16.52
C THR A 142 -0.70 8.80 16.88
#